data_ee235a71e8b9e67e403e480bf8a9320e
#
_entry.id   ee235a71e8b9e67e403e480bf8a9320e
#
_cell.length_a   1.000
_cell.length_b   1.000
_cell.length_c   1.000
_cell.angle_alpha   90.00
_cell.angle_beta   90.00
_cell.angle_gamma   90.00
#
_symmetry.space_group_name_H-M   'P 1'
#
loop_
_entity.id
_entity.type
_entity.pdbx_description
1 polymer ?
#
loop_
_entity_poly.entity_id
_entity_poly.type
_entity_poly.pdbx_seq_one_letter_code
_entity_poly.pdbx_strand_id
1 'polypeptide(L)'
;MYAIGTLSADKESVLDKFCEYCLNDASQSLAKQYGFNQNDSYKSELPNDIDGSKLLSAQKLYKKNKNSGNPIIAVFIADTSGSMAGESINALQTSLINSMQYINKENYVGLISYNSKVYVNLPVAKFDLNQQALFKGAVQSLEANGQTATYDAVVVALDMLNKAKKDHPEAKPMLFLLSDGEQNTGCSLNDISSVLSNYEVPVYSIGYNANIAALNQISEINEAATINADSDDIIYQLKNLFNSEM
;
A
#
# COMPACT_ATOMS: atom_id res chain seq x y z
N MET A 1 -7.27 21.97 13.11
CA MET A 1 -7.71 20.77 12.39
C MET A 1 -8.54 21.22 11.22
N TYR A 2 -8.34 20.68 10.02
CA TYR A 2 -9.07 21.07 8.81
C TYR A 2 -9.69 19.84 8.18
N ALA A 3 -10.93 19.96 7.72
CA ALA A 3 -11.55 18.91 6.93
C ALA A 3 -10.93 18.90 5.52
N ILE A 4 -10.60 17.71 5.03
CA ILE A 4 -10.16 17.51 3.65
C ILE A 4 -11.38 17.03 2.87
N GLY A 5 -11.96 17.90 2.03
CA GLY A 5 -13.16 17.63 1.25
C GLY A 5 -14.46 18.16 1.89
N THR A 6 -15.57 17.91 1.20
CA THR A 6 -16.91 18.35 1.65
C THR A 6 -17.50 17.30 2.60
N LEU A 7 -17.80 17.71 3.82
CA LEU A 7 -18.46 16.86 4.82
C LEU A 7 -19.98 17.04 4.76
N SER A 8 -20.73 16.00 5.13
CA SER A 8 -22.15 16.13 5.46
C SER A 8 -22.33 16.89 6.79
N ALA A 9 -23.47 17.53 6.99
CA ALA A 9 -23.75 18.31 8.22
C ALA A 9 -23.53 17.49 9.50
N ASP A 10 -23.91 16.22 9.50
CA ASP A 10 -23.68 15.33 10.65
C ASP A 10 -22.19 15.07 10.93
N LYS A 11 -21.40 14.86 9.87
CA LYS A 11 -19.94 14.67 9.99
C LYS A 11 -19.24 15.95 10.43
N GLU A 12 -19.68 17.08 9.94
CA GLU A 12 -19.19 18.39 10.36
C GLU A 12 -19.46 18.64 11.85
N SER A 13 -20.70 18.37 12.30
CA SER A 13 -21.07 18.46 13.71
C SER A 13 -20.24 17.54 14.61
N VAL A 14 -19.93 16.33 14.16
CA VAL A 14 -19.05 15.42 14.92
C VAL A 14 -17.61 15.94 14.97
N LEU A 15 -17.10 16.47 13.88
CA LEU A 15 -15.77 17.08 13.82
C LEU A 15 -15.66 18.27 14.76
N ASP A 16 -16.66 19.15 14.79
CA ASP A 16 -16.70 20.31 15.68
C ASP A 16 -16.67 19.88 17.14
N LYS A 17 -17.50 18.91 17.54
CA LYS A 17 -17.50 18.35 18.90
C LYS A 17 -16.16 17.72 19.27
N PHE A 18 -15.51 17.04 18.32
CA PHE A 18 -14.19 16.49 18.54
C PHE A 18 -13.14 17.59 18.74
N CYS A 19 -13.21 18.65 17.94
CA CYS A 19 -12.33 19.82 18.11
C CYS A 19 -12.56 20.49 19.47
N GLU A 20 -13.82 20.71 19.89
CA GLU A 20 -14.15 21.25 21.22
C GLU A 20 -13.60 20.35 22.35
N TYR A 21 -13.74 19.03 22.21
CA TYR A 21 -13.17 18.08 23.17
C TYR A 21 -11.65 18.18 23.26
N CYS A 22 -10.96 18.25 22.13
CA CYS A 22 -9.50 18.40 22.11
C CYS A 22 -9.03 19.72 22.72
N LEU A 23 -9.82 20.78 22.59
CA LEU A 23 -9.45 22.12 23.08
C LEU A 23 -9.89 22.41 24.53
N ASN A 24 -10.64 21.52 25.17
CA ASN A 24 -11.04 21.73 26.55
C ASN A 24 -9.84 21.61 27.53
N ASP A 25 -9.99 22.23 28.72
CA ASP A 25 -8.92 22.33 29.70
C ASP A 25 -8.36 20.96 30.16
N ALA A 26 -9.23 19.95 30.25
CA ALA A 26 -8.82 18.60 30.67
C ALA A 26 -7.94 17.95 29.60
N SER A 27 -8.34 18.01 28.32
CA SER A 27 -7.57 17.47 27.19
C SER A 27 -6.25 18.22 27.02
N GLN A 28 -6.24 19.55 27.18
CA GLN A 28 -5.03 20.36 27.11
C GLN A 28 -4.07 20.11 28.29
N SER A 29 -4.60 19.86 29.49
CA SER A 29 -3.79 19.46 30.64
C SER A 29 -3.16 18.09 30.44
N LEU A 30 -3.92 17.13 29.89
CA LEU A 30 -3.41 15.81 29.55
C LEU A 30 -2.31 15.90 28.47
N ALA A 31 -2.53 16.68 27.42
CA ALA A 31 -1.54 16.93 26.38
C ALA A 31 -0.23 17.47 26.94
N LYS A 32 -0.29 18.43 27.86
CA LYS A 32 0.90 18.96 28.58
C LYS A 32 1.62 17.88 29.39
N GLN A 33 0.87 17.01 30.06
CA GLN A 33 1.46 15.92 30.87
C GLN A 33 2.30 14.95 30.01
N TYR A 34 1.87 14.73 28.74
CA TYR A 34 2.56 13.85 27.78
C TYR A 34 3.53 14.59 26.84
N GLY A 35 3.84 15.84 27.11
CA GLY A 35 4.83 16.60 26.36
C GLY A 35 4.32 17.29 25.10
N PHE A 36 2.99 17.30 24.89
CA PHE A 36 2.34 18.08 23.85
C PHE A 36 1.90 19.44 24.37
N ASN A 37 1.76 20.44 23.50
CA ASN A 37 1.28 21.80 23.82
C ASN A 37 2.00 22.48 24.98
N GLN A 38 3.31 22.24 25.14
CA GLN A 38 4.07 22.86 26.20
C GLN A 38 4.48 24.32 25.95
N ASN A 39 4.25 24.79 24.73
CA ASN A 39 4.74 26.09 24.29
C ASN A 39 3.71 26.86 23.49
N ASP A 40 2.93 27.69 24.15
CA ASP A 40 1.92 28.58 23.53
C ASP A 40 2.59 29.66 22.66
N SER A 41 3.89 29.86 22.76
CA SER A 41 4.69 30.80 21.97
C SER A 41 5.58 30.12 20.93
N TYR A 42 5.32 28.84 20.60
CA TYR A 42 6.10 28.13 19.60
C TYR A 42 6.07 28.86 18.25
N LYS A 43 7.24 29.30 17.84
CA LYS A 43 7.45 29.80 16.48
C LYS A 43 8.06 28.68 15.67
N SER A 44 7.41 28.31 14.57
CA SER A 44 7.95 27.31 13.67
C SER A 44 9.38 27.67 13.26
N GLU A 45 10.30 26.73 13.44
CA GLU A 45 11.67 26.87 12.93
C GLU A 45 11.74 26.68 11.42
N LEU A 46 10.62 26.22 10.82
CA LEU A 46 10.52 26.09 9.37
C LEU A 46 10.44 27.48 8.74
N PRO A 47 11.28 27.77 7.74
CA PRO A 47 11.19 29.03 7.01
C PRO A 47 9.81 29.17 6.36
N ASN A 48 9.24 30.39 6.41
CA ASN A 48 7.95 30.68 5.77
C ASN A 48 8.03 30.64 4.24
N ASP A 49 9.25 30.67 3.70
CA ASP A 49 9.54 30.61 2.27
C ASP A 49 10.55 29.50 2.00
N ILE A 50 10.03 28.35 1.58
CA ILE A 50 10.86 27.17 1.25
C ILE A 50 10.96 27.08 -0.27
N ASP A 51 12.15 27.23 -0.79
CA ASP A 51 12.45 26.97 -2.19
C ASP A 51 12.05 25.53 -2.58
N GLY A 52 11.25 25.40 -3.65
CA GLY A 52 10.78 24.10 -4.15
C GLY A 52 11.92 23.13 -4.48
N SER A 53 13.10 23.63 -4.88
CA SER A 53 14.31 22.82 -5.11
C SER A 53 14.81 22.16 -3.83
N LYS A 54 14.70 22.86 -2.69
CA LYS A 54 15.07 22.32 -1.36
C LYS A 54 14.07 21.27 -0.91
N LEU A 55 12.78 21.47 -1.18
CA LEU A 55 11.75 20.44 -0.88
C LEU A 55 12.00 19.15 -1.68
N LEU A 56 12.30 19.28 -2.98
CA LEU A 56 12.65 18.12 -3.80
C LEU A 56 13.94 17.42 -3.31
N SER A 57 14.92 18.18 -2.87
CA SER A 57 16.16 17.64 -2.31
C SER A 57 15.92 16.93 -0.98
N ALA A 58 15.10 17.51 -0.11
CA ALA A 58 14.70 16.91 1.15
C ALA A 58 13.89 15.62 0.93
N GLN A 59 12.98 15.61 -0.05
CA GLN A 59 12.22 14.41 -0.42
C GLN A 59 13.13 13.29 -0.94
N LYS A 60 14.11 13.62 -1.78
CA LYS A 60 15.11 12.65 -2.27
C LYS A 60 15.96 12.10 -1.12
N LEU A 61 16.38 12.98 -0.20
CA LEU A 61 17.14 12.58 0.98
C LEU A 61 16.32 11.68 1.91
N TYR A 62 15.05 12.02 2.15
CA TYR A 62 14.12 11.18 2.92
C TYR A 62 13.98 9.80 2.28
N LYS A 63 13.70 9.73 0.97
CA LYS A 63 13.59 8.45 0.24
C LYS A 63 14.86 7.60 0.32
N LYS A 64 16.04 8.23 0.28
CA LYS A 64 17.33 7.54 0.40
C LYS A 64 17.55 6.96 1.80
N ASN A 65 17.08 7.64 2.84
CA ASN A 65 17.35 7.29 4.24
C ASN A 65 16.18 6.60 4.94
N LYS A 66 14.98 6.64 4.37
CA LYS A 66 13.85 5.90 4.93
C LYS A 66 14.20 4.40 4.97
N ASN A 67 13.63 3.69 5.89
CA ASN A 67 13.97 2.29 6.16
C ASN A 67 15.44 2.05 6.50
N SER A 68 16.14 3.07 7.04
CA SER A 68 17.60 3.00 7.33
C SER A 68 18.44 2.73 6.08
N GLY A 69 17.95 3.11 4.88
CA GLY A 69 18.60 2.85 3.59
C GLY A 69 18.45 1.40 3.10
N ASN A 70 17.72 0.56 3.83
CA ASN A 70 17.49 -0.82 3.42
C ASN A 70 16.48 -0.90 2.25
N PRO A 71 16.73 -1.76 1.25
CA PRO A 71 15.81 -1.96 0.16
C PRO A 71 14.53 -2.68 0.64
N ILE A 72 13.52 -2.66 -0.22
CA ILE A 72 12.27 -3.38 -0.02
C ILE A 72 12.21 -4.57 -0.97
N ILE A 73 11.66 -5.67 -0.51
CA ILE A 73 11.23 -6.77 -1.36
C ILE A 73 9.71 -6.67 -1.46
N ALA A 74 9.19 -6.31 -2.63
CA ALA A 74 7.77 -6.20 -2.90
C ALA A 74 7.30 -7.31 -3.84
N VAL A 75 6.26 -8.04 -3.46
CA VAL A 75 5.56 -8.93 -4.39
C VAL A 75 4.17 -8.39 -4.65
N PHE A 76 3.89 -8.11 -5.91
CA PHE A 76 2.57 -7.73 -6.39
C PHE A 76 1.75 -8.99 -6.68
N ILE A 77 0.52 -9.02 -6.17
CA ILE A 77 -0.43 -10.13 -6.27
C ILE A 77 -1.62 -9.61 -7.07
N ALA A 78 -1.67 -9.91 -8.35
CA ALA A 78 -2.66 -9.40 -9.27
C ALA A 78 -3.81 -10.41 -9.46
N ASP A 79 -5.00 -10.00 -9.10
CA ASP A 79 -6.22 -10.73 -9.41
C ASP A 79 -6.48 -10.73 -10.90
N THR A 80 -6.63 -11.91 -11.46
CA THR A 80 -7.02 -12.14 -12.86
C THR A 80 -8.23 -13.06 -12.96
N SER A 81 -9.08 -13.05 -11.93
CA SER A 81 -10.36 -13.78 -11.94
C SER A 81 -11.35 -13.18 -12.95
N GLY A 82 -12.42 -13.93 -13.23
CA GLY A 82 -13.40 -13.50 -14.22
C GLY A 82 -14.13 -12.20 -13.90
N SER A 83 -14.28 -11.84 -12.61
CA SER A 83 -14.87 -10.59 -12.16
C SER A 83 -14.01 -9.36 -12.51
N MET A 84 -12.69 -9.55 -12.60
CA MET A 84 -11.77 -8.49 -13.04
C MET A 84 -11.86 -8.15 -14.53
N ALA A 85 -12.65 -8.90 -15.33
CA ALA A 85 -12.73 -8.68 -16.78
C ALA A 85 -13.26 -7.28 -17.14
N GLY A 86 -12.71 -6.69 -18.20
CA GLY A 86 -13.13 -5.38 -18.71
C GLY A 86 -12.40 -4.21 -18.06
N GLU A 87 -13.13 -3.31 -17.40
CA GLU A 87 -12.55 -2.08 -16.86
C GLU A 87 -11.58 -2.31 -15.71
N SER A 88 -11.87 -3.26 -14.80
CA SER A 88 -11.05 -3.54 -13.61
C SER A 88 -9.63 -4.01 -13.98
N ILE A 89 -9.50 -4.98 -14.89
CA ILE A 89 -8.17 -5.46 -15.32
C ILE A 89 -7.38 -4.36 -16.06
N ASN A 90 -8.07 -3.56 -16.89
CA ASN A 90 -7.44 -2.44 -17.59
C ASN A 90 -6.97 -1.34 -16.62
N ALA A 91 -7.77 -1.05 -15.60
CA ALA A 91 -7.42 -0.10 -14.54
C ALA A 91 -6.22 -0.60 -13.73
N LEU A 92 -6.21 -1.89 -13.35
CA LEU A 92 -5.08 -2.55 -12.69
C LEU A 92 -3.80 -2.42 -13.52
N GLN A 93 -3.83 -2.83 -14.78
CA GLN A 93 -2.67 -2.75 -15.68
C GLN A 93 -2.17 -1.32 -15.84
N THR A 94 -3.07 -0.38 -16.11
CA THR A 94 -2.74 1.03 -16.33
C THR A 94 -2.15 1.66 -15.08
N SER A 95 -2.77 1.45 -13.91
CA SER A 95 -2.33 2.01 -12.65
C SER A 95 -0.96 1.48 -12.23
N LEU A 96 -0.71 0.18 -12.36
CA LEU A 96 0.60 -0.41 -12.07
C LEU A 96 1.68 0.12 -13.00
N ILE A 97 1.45 0.14 -14.32
CA ILE A 97 2.44 0.62 -15.28
C ILE A 97 2.77 2.10 -15.06
N ASN A 98 1.76 2.94 -14.81
CA ASN A 98 1.97 4.36 -14.57
C ASN A 98 2.64 4.63 -13.22
N SER A 99 2.43 3.76 -12.23
CA SER A 99 2.97 3.92 -10.89
C SER A 99 4.38 3.36 -10.71
N MET A 100 4.84 2.46 -11.60
CA MET A 100 6.16 1.82 -11.47
C MET A 100 7.33 2.81 -11.43
N GLN A 101 7.18 4.00 -12.01
CA GLN A 101 8.20 5.07 -11.95
C GLN A 101 8.45 5.60 -10.53
N TYR A 102 7.56 5.34 -9.58
CA TYR A 102 7.69 5.74 -8.18
C TYR A 102 8.35 4.66 -7.31
N ILE A 103 8.56 3.46 -7.85
CA ILE A 103 9.27 2.37 -7.18
C ILE A 103 10.78 2.65 -7.28
N ASN A 104 11.47 2.53 -6.14
CA ASN A 104 12.91 2.74 -6.11
C ASN A 104 13.62 1.58 -6.85
N LYS A 105 14.54 1.91 -7.74
CA LYS A 105 15.35 0.93 -8.50
C LYS A 105 16.25 0.04 -7.63
N GLU A 106 16.50 0.43 -6.38
CA GLU A 106 17.25 -0.38 -5.42
C GLU A 106 16.38 -1.45 -4.75
N ASN A 107 15.04 -1.38 -4.89
CA ASN A 107 14.12 -2.38 -4.39
C ASN A 107 14.13 -3.66 -5.25
N TYR A 108 13.60 -4.73 -4.69
CA TYR A 108 13.39 -6.01 -5.37
C TYR A 108 11.90 -6.18 -5.61
N VAL A 109 11.53 -6.55 -6.82
CA VAL A 109 10.11 -6.62 -7.22
C VAL A 109 9.82 -7.94 -7.91
N GLY A 110 8.73 -8.59 -7.49
CA GLY A 110 8.14 -9.75 -8.14
C GLY A 110 6.66 -9.53 -8.46
N LEU A 111 6.11 -10.35 -9.35
CA LEU A 111 4.70 -10.34 -9.72
C LEU A 111 4.17 -11.76 -9.79
N ILE A 112 3.06 -11.99 -9.14
CA ILE A 112 2.22 -13.17 -9.35
C ILE A 112 0.85 -12.72 -9.82
N SER A 113 0.19 -13.55 -10.60
CA SER A 113 -1.24 -13.42 -10.88
C SER A 113 -1.98 -14.65 -10.41
N TYR A 114 -3.27 -14.49 -10.15
CA TYR A 114 -4.09 -15.60 -9.73
C TYR A 114 -5.52 -15.50 -10.29
N ASN A 115 -6.08 -16.66 -10.51
CA ASN A 115 -7.49 -16.90 -10.75
C ASN A 115 -7.88 -18.18 -9.99
N SER A 116 -8.31 -19.25 -10.65
CA SER A 116 -8.46 -20.59 -10.04
C SER A 116 -7.13 -21.23 -9.68
N LYS A 117 -6.00 -20.67 -10.16
CA LYS A 117 -4.62 -21.11 -9.90
C LYS A 117 -3.73 -19.90 -9.72
N VAL A 118 -2.56 -20.13 -9.13
CA VAL A 118 -1.53 -19.10 -8.92
C VAL A 118 -0.41 -19.25 -9.93
N TYR A 119 0.01 -18.14 -10.53
CA TYR A 119 1.07 -18.09 -11.54
C TYR A 119 2.16 -17.11 -11.11
N VAL A 120 3.43 -17.53 -11.16
CA VAL A 120 4.57 -16.65 -10.98
C VAL A 120 4.91 -16.01 -12.32
N ASN A 121 4.43 -14.78 -12.56
CA ASN A 121 4.65 -14.04 -13.80
C ASN A 121 6.05 -13.42 -13.86
N LEU A 122 6.57 -13.00 -12.71
CA LEU A 122 7.89 -12.39 -12.60
C LEU A 122 8.54 -12.78 -11.28
N PRO A 123 9.63 -13.53 -11.26
CA PRO A 123 10.42 -13.79 -10.06
C PRO A 123 10.95 -12.50 -9.44
N VAL A 124 11.17 -12.51 -8.11
CA VAL A 124 11.75 -11.38 -7.41
C VAL A 124 13.18 -11.12 -7.88
N ALA A 125 13.44 -9.92 -8.37
CA ALA A 125 14.78 -9.44 -8.71
C ALA A 125 14.88 -7.93 -8.50
N LYS A 126 16.12 -7.40 -8.52
CA LYS A 126 16.38 -5.96 -8.38
C LYS A 126 15.65 -5.18 -9.47
N PHE A 127 14.96 -4.10 -9.09
CA PHE A 127 14.09 -3.33 -9.97
C PHE A 127 14.90 -2.38 -10.89
N ASP A 128 15.92 -2.93 -11.53
CA ASP A 128 16.71 -2.26 -12.57
C ASP A 128 15.91 -2.11 -13.88
N LEU A 129 16.51 -1.53 -14.90
CA LEU A 129 15.83 -1.30 -16.19
C LEU A 129 15.33 -2.60 -16.85
N ASN A 130 16.05 -3.71 -16.67
CA ASN A 130 15.63 -5.00 -17.21
C ASN A 130 14.39 -5.53 -16.48
N GLN A 131 14.42 -5.53 -15.13
CA GLN A 131 13.27 -5.97 -14.33
C GLN A 131 12.05 -5.07 -14.54
N GLN A 132 12.25 -3.76 -14.73
CA GLN A 132 11.17 -2.83 -15.09
C GLN A 132 10.52 -3.19 -16.43
N ALA A 133 11.32 -3.51 -17.45
CA ALA A 133 10.79 -3.91 -18.76
C ALA A 133 10.03 -5.24 -18.67
N LEU A 134 10.56 -6.22 -17.92
CA LEU A 134 9.90 -7.50 -17.68
C LEU A 134 8.60 -7.34 -16.89
N PHE A 135 8.62 -6.50 -15.83
CA PHE A 135 7.43 -6.19 -15.03
C PHE A 135 6.32 -5.57 -15.91
N LYS A 136 6.68 -4.57 -16.71
CA LYS A 136 5.74 -3.95 -17.65
C LYS A 136 5.12 -4.97 -18.61
N GLY A 137 5.95 -5.82 -19.23
CA GLY A 137 5.49 -6.88 -20.13
C GLY A 137 4.58 -7.88 -19.44
N ALA A 138 4.95 -8.32 -18.23
CA ALA A 138 4.17 -9.24 -17.42
C ALA A 138 2.80 -8.63 -17.04
N VAL A 139 2.76 -7.36 -16.61
CA VAL A 139 1.50 -6.67 -16.31
C VAL A 139 0.62 -6.55 -17.56
N GLN A 140 1.18 -6.20 -18.71
CA GLN A 140 0.44 -6.08 -19.97
C GLN A 140 -0.15 -7.41 -20.48
N SER A 141 0.43 -8.54 -20.06
CA SER A 141 -0.03 -9.88 -20.45
C SER A 141 -1.10 -10.48 -19.54
N LEU A 142 -1.51 -9.77 -18.48
CA LEU A 142 -2.55 -10.25 -17.57
C LEU A 142 -3.90 -10.32 -18.29
N GLU A 143 -4.56 -11.46 -18.21
CA GLU A 143 -5.89 -11.69 -18.80
C GLU A 143 -6.84 -12.25 -17.75
N ALA A 144 -8.03 -11.66 -17.65
CA ALA A 144 -9.01 -12.04 -16.64
C ALA A 144 -9.85 -13.23 -17.07
N ASN A 145 -9.84 -14.29 -16.25
CA ASN A 145 -10.70 -15.47 -16.40
C ASN A 145 -10.71 -16.33 -15.12
N GLY A 146 -11.67 -17.27 -15.02
CA GLY A 146 -11.71 -18.26 -13.93
C GLY A 146 -12.27 -17.74 -12.62
N GLN A 147 -11.96 -18.46 -11.53
CA GLN A 147 -12.38 -18.19 -10.15
C GLN A 147 -11.31 -17.37 -9.40
N THR A 148 -11.51 -17.15 -8.08
CA THR A 148 -10.71 -16.22 -7.29
C THR A 148 -10.10 -16.93 -6.07
N ALA A 149 -8.84 -17.39 -6.18
CA ALA A 149 -8.09 -18.08 -5.12
C ALA A 149 -7.10 -17.12 -4.42
N THR A 150 -7.63 -16.05 -3.82
CA THR A 150 -6.83 -14.93 -3.26
C THR A 150 -5.82 -15.40 -2.22
N TYR A 151 -6.26 -16.20 -1.26
CA TYR A 151 -5.38 -16.57 -0.14
C TYR A 151 -4.32 -17.61 -0.52
N ASP A 152 -4.60 -18.46 -1.52
CA ASP A 152 -3.55 -19.32 -2.10
C ASP A 152 -2.44 -18.47 -2.72
N ALA A 153 -2.81 -17.38 -3.40
CA ALA A 153 -1.86 -16.44 -3.99
C ALA A 153 -1.02 -15.72 -2.93
N VAL A 154 -1.63 -15.32 -1.82
CA VAL A 154 -0.92 -14.72 -0.69
C VAL A 154 0.11 -15.69 -0.09
N VAL A 155 -0.23 -16.97 0.07
CA VAL A 155 0.71 -17.99 0.56
C VAL A 155 1.91 -18.16 -0.39
N VAL A 156 1.66 -18.22 -1.70
CA VAL A 156 2.73 -18.31 -2.71
C VAL A 156 3.62 -17.05 -2.68
N ALA A 157 3.02 -15.88 -2.53
CA ALA A 157 3.76 -14.62 -2.42
C ALA A 157 4.63 -14.56 -1.17
N LEU A 158 4.13 -15.03 -0.02
CA LEU A 158 4.91 -15.16 1.21
C LEU A 158 6.11 -16.09 1.04
N ASP A 159 5.95 -17.22 0.35
CA ASP A 159 7.06 -18.12 0.05
C ASP A 159 8.10 -17.45 -0.86
N MET A 160 7.67 -16.68 -1.87
CA MET A 160 8.57 -15.90 -2.72
C MET A 160 9.34 -14.86 -1.92
N LEU A 161 8.65 -14.12 -1.03
CA LEU A 161 9.29 -13.14 -0.14
C LEU A 161 10.31 -13.81 0.78
N ASN A 162 9.94 -14.94 1.39
CA ASN A 162 10.82 -15.66 2.30
C ASN A 162 12.09 -16.18 1.60
N LYS A 163 11.96 -16.63 0.36
CA LYS A 163 13.13 -17.03 -0.45
C LYS A 163 14.02 -15.84 -0.75
N ALA A 164 13.45 -14.72 -1.23
CA ALA A 164 14.21 -13.50 -1.54
C ALA A 164 14.84 -12.88 -0.27
N LYS A 165 14.17 -12.96 0.88
CA LYS A 165 14.68 -12.47 2.16
C LYS A 165 15.93 -13.23 2.65
N LYS A 166 16.11 -14.49 2.27
CA LYS A 166 17.34 -15.25 2.57
C LYS A 166 18.55 -14.69 1.84
N ASP A 167 18.34 -14.22 0.60
CA ASP A 167 19.40 -13.63 -0.22
C ASP A 167 19.64 -12.15 0.15
N HIS A 168 18.62 -11.48 0.70
CA HIS A 168 18.63 -10.05 1.07
C HIS A 168 18.09 -9.84 2.49
N PRO A 169 18.80 -10.29 3.54
CA PRO A 169 18.32 -10.31 4.94
C PRO A 169 18.03 -8.90 5.49
N GLU A 170 18.65 -7.84 4.96
CA GLU A 170 18.42 -6.45 5.34
C GLU A 170 17.14 -5.86 4.75
N ALA A 171 16.64 -6.41 3.63
CA ALA A 171 15.50 -5.87 2.91
C ALA A 171 14.18 -6.07 3.69
N LYS A 172 13.27 -5.11 3.60
CA LYS A 172 11.94 -5.19 4.23
C LYS A 172 10.94 -5.86 3.28
N PRO A 173 10.24 -6.92 3.70
CA PRO A 173 9.24 -7.58 2.87
C PRO A 173 7.91 -6.83 2.89
N MET A 174 7.23 -6.75 1.74
CA MET A 174 5.88 -6.18 1.59
C MET A 174 5.09 -6.93 0.54
N LEU A 175 3.78 -7.04 0.71
CA LEU A 175 2.83 -7.55 -0.27
C LEU A 175 1.89 -6.45 -0.74
N PHE A 176 1.57 -6.45 -2.03
CA PHE A 176 0.57 -5.58 -2.65
C PHE A 176 -0.47 -6.47 -3.33
N LEU A 177 -1.65 -6.56 -2.72
CA LEU A 177 -2.79 -7.33 -3.24
C LEU A 177 -3.70 -6.40 -4.05
N LEU A 178 -3.89 -6.73 -5.33
CA LEU A 178 -4.72 -5.98 -6.27
C LEU A 178 -5.88 -6.88 -6.71
N SER A 179 -7.12 -6.57 -6.27
CA SER A 179 -8.28 -7.45 -6.45
C SER A 179 -9.58 -6.66 -6.42
N ASP A 180 -10.67 -7.28 -6.85
CA ASP A 180 -12.04 -6.82 -6.58
C ASP A 180 -12.58 -7.30 -5.22
N GLY A 181 -11.80 -8.05 -4.45
CA GLY A 181 -12.03 -8.38 -3.05
C GLY A 181 -12.87 -9.62 -2.78
N GLU A 182 -13.36 -10.33 -3.78
CA GLU A 182 -14.22 -11.50 -3.58
C GLU A 182 -13.47 -12.80 -3.88
N GLN A 183 -13.12 -13.53 -2.80
CA GLN A 183 -12.62 -14.88 -2.91
C GLN A 183 -13.79 -15.88 -3.01
N ASN A 184 -13.66 -16.89 -3.89
CA ASN A 184 -14.66 -17.93 -4.06
C ASN A 184 -14.10 -19.35 -4.18
N THR A 185 -12.78 -19.52 -4.12
CA THR A 185 -12.11 -20.83 -4.16
C THR A 185 -10.77 -20.80 -3.40
N GLY A 186 -10.20 -21.96 -3.11
CA GLY A 186 -8.92 -22.09 -2.38
C GLY A 186 -9.05 -21.99 -0.86
N CYS A 187 -7.95 -21.67 -0.18
CA CYS A 187 -7.89 -21.49 1.27
C CYS A 187 -8.75 -20.30 1.73
N SER A 188 -9.24 -20.36 2.97
CA SER A 188 -9.92 -19.24 3.61
C SER A 188 -8.94 -18.30 4.33
N LEU A 189 -9.39 -17.09 4.69
CA LEU A 189 -8.58 -16.17 5.51
C LEU A 189 -8.22 -16.81 6.86
N ASN A 190 -9.12 -17.57 7.45
CA ASN A 190 -8.86 -18.25 8.72
C ASN A 190 -7.73 -19.27 8.61
N ASP A 191 -7.58 -19.93 7.46
CA ASP A 191 -6.53 -20.93 7.25
C ASP A 191 -5.14 -20.29 7.21
N ILE A 192 -5.04 -19.03 6.73
CA ILE A 192 -3.77 -18.33 6.56
C ILE A 192 -3.49 -17.23 7.59
N SER A 193 -4.45 -16.84 8.41
CA SER A 193 -4.34 -15.72 9.34
C SER A 193 -3.17 -15.89 10.32
N SER A 194 -2.99 -17.09 10.87
CA SER A 194 -1.85 -17.41 11.74
C SER A 194 -0.50 -17.32 11.01
N VAL A 195 -0.46 -17.71 9.75
CA VAL A 195 0.74 -17.60 8.90
C VAL A 195 1.08 -16.13 8.67
N LEU A 196 0.11 -15.32 8.26
CA LEU A 196 0.29 -13.89 8.05
C LEU A 196 0.79 -13.17 9.30
N SER A 197 0.14 -13.43 10.45
CA SER A 197 0.56 -12.83 11.73
C SER A 197 1.98 -13.23 12.14
N ASN A 198 2.38 -14.48 11.90
CA ASN A 198 3.72 -14.96 12.27
C ASN A 198 4.82 -14.41 11.35
N TYR A 199 4.51 -14.12 10.09
CA TYR A 199 5.48 -13.53 9.15
C TYR A 199 5.65 -12.03 9.32
N GLU A 200 4.71 -11.35 10.00
CA GLU A 200 4.73 -9.89 10.21
C GLU A 200 4.93 -9.08 8.91
N VAL A 201 4.45 -9.60 7.77
CA VAL A 201 4.56 -8.96 6.46
C VAL A 201 3.32 -8.11 6.22
N PRO A 202 3.45 -6.79 6.02
CA PRO A 202 2.31 -5.95 5.70
C PRO A 202 1.74 -6.29 4.32
N VAL A 203 0.41 -6.38 4.24
CA VAL A 203 -0.34 -6.64 3.01
C VAL A 203 -1.17 -5.40 2.67
N TYR A 204 -0.67 -4.59 1.74
CA TYR A 204 -1.39 -3.44 1.21
C TYR A 204 -2.39 -3.89 0.14
N SER A 205 -3.67 -3.63 0.36
CA SER A 205 -4.73 -4.05 -0.56
C SER A 205 -5.17 -2.88 -1.43
N ILE A 206 -5.34 -3.13 -2.73
CA ILE A 206 -5.81 -2.17 -3.73
C ILE A 206 -7.05 -2.74 -4.40
N GLY A 207 -8.19 -2.12 -4.16
CA GLY A 207 -9.50 -2.59 -4.63
C GLY A 207 -9.93 -1.94 -5.94
N TYR A 208 -10.25 -2.73 -6.95
CA TYR A 208 -10.77 -2.32 -8.25
C TYR A 208 -12.22 -2.75 -8.38
N ASN A 209 -13.18 -1.81 -8.26
CA ASN A 209 -14.62 -2.08 -8.15
C ASN A 209 -14.93 -3.09 -7.02
N ALA A 210 -14.27 -2.88 -5.87
CA ALA A 210 -14.04 -3.92 -4.89
C ALA A 210 -15.01 -3.90 -3.71
N ASN A 211 -15.20 -5.07 -3.12
CA ASN A 211 -15.67 -5.19 -1.74
C ASN A 211 -14.54 -4.81 -0.77
N ILE A 212 -14.41 -3.50 -0.47
CA ILE A 212 -13.35 -2.96 0.39
C ILE A 212 -13.35 -3.58 1.78
N ALA A 213 -14.50 -3.98 2.31
CA ALA A 213 -14.57 -4.63 3.63
C ALA A 213 -13.87 -5.99 3.66
N ALA A 214 -13.93 -6.76 2.56
CA ALA A 214 -13.20 -8.03 2.45
C ALA A 214 -11.68 -7.82 2.36
N LEU A 215 -11.23 -6.79 1.63
CA LEU A 215 -9.81 -6.45 1.52
C LEU A 215 -9.23 -5.90 2.83
N ASN A 216 -10.02 -5.13 3.59
CA ASN A 216 -9.60 -4.61 4.89
C ASN A 216 -9.24 -5.74 5.86
N GLN A 217 -9.97 -6.84 5.86
CA GLN A 217 -9.73 -7.96 6.77
C GLN A 217 -8.30 -8.53 6.65
N ILE A 218 -7.73 -8.56 5.44
CA ILE A 218 -6.36 -9.05 5.25
C ILE A 218 -5.32 -7.97 5.59
N SER A 219 -5.59 -6.71 5.24
CA SER A 219 -4.67 -5.60 5.52
C SER A 219 -4.56 -5.29 7.00
N GLU A 220 -5.63 -5.44 7.77
CA GLU A 220 -5.67 -5.19 9.21
C GLU A 220 -4.83 -6.19 10.03
N ILE A 221 -4.54 -7.38 9.51
CA ILE A 221 -3.77 -8.39 10.24
C ILE A 221 -2.39 -7.87 10.64
N ASN A 222 -1.71 -7.13 9.75
CA ASN A 222 -0.36 -6.57 9.99
C ASN A 222 -0.35 -5.05 9.80
N GLU A 223 -1.42 -4.38 10.20
CA GLU A 223 -1.54 -2.91 10.27
C GLU A 223 -1.24 -2.17 8.94
N ALA A 224 -1.52 -2.81 7.80
CA ALA A 224 -1.37 -2.20 6.49
C ALA A 224 -2.64 -1.46 6.04
N ALA A 225 -2.57 -0.76 4.90
CA ALA A 225 -3.65 0.06 4.38
C ALA A 225 -4.39 -0.62 3.22
N THR A 226 -5.68 -0.30 3.08
CA THR A 226 -6.47 -0.62 1.89
C THR A 226 -6.76 0.67 1.11
N ILE A 227 -6.56 0.61 -0.21
CA ILE A 227 -6.80 1.71 -1.15
C ILE A 227 -7.98 1.33 -2.05
N ASN A 228 -8.93 2.25 -2.23
CA ASN A 228 -9.98 2.11 -3.24
C ASN A 228 -9.50 2.70 -4.58
N ALA A 229 -9.39 1.84 -5.59
CA ALA A 229 -8.95 2.20 -6.93
C ALA A 229 -10.06 2.75 -7.84
N ASP A 230 -11.31 2.74 -7.39
CA ASP A 230 -12.46 3.26 -8.16
C ASP A 230 -12.54 4.78 -8.16
N SER A 231 -11.67 5.43 -7.42
CA SER A 231 -11.53 6.89 -7.44
C SER A 231 -10.69 7.32 -8.66
N ASP A 232 -11.03 8.45 -9.25
CA ASP A 232 -10.28 9.08 -10.36
C ASP A 232 -8.79 9.36 -10.02
N ASP A 233 -8.38 9.03 -8.80
CA ASP A 233 -7.12 9.42 -8.19
C ASP A 233 -6.20 8.23 -7.85
N ILE A 234 -6.46 7.05 -8.41
CA ILE A 234 -5.72 5.81 -8.07
C ILE A 234 -4.21 5.95 -8.29
N ILE A 235 -3.79 6.59 -9.38
CA ILE A 235 -2.35 6.78 -9.67
C ILE A 235 -1.70 7.64 -8.59
N TYR A 236 -2.40 8.68 -8.11
CA TYR A 236 -1.92 9.54 -7.03
C TYR A 236 -1.87 8.79 -5.69
N GLN A 237 -2.87 7.96 -5.38
CA GLN A 237 -2.88 7.12 -4.18
C GLN A 237 -1.76 6.09 -4.20
N LEU A 238 -1.54 5.38 -5.33
CA LEU A 238 -0.41 4.47 -5.50
C LEU A 238 0.93 5.19 -5.44
N LYS A 239 1.04 6.39 -6.04
CA LYS A 239 2.22 7.23 -5.91
C LYS A 239 2.52 7.54 -4.44
N ASN A 240 1.52 7.91 -3.66
CA ASN A 240 1.70 8.22 -2.24
C ASN A 240 2.11 6.96 -1.47
N LEU A 241 1.44 5.83 -1.69
CA LEU A 241 1.77 4.55 -1.08
C LEU A 241 3.21 4.13 -1.42
N PHE A 242 3.60 4.16 -2.69
CA PHE A 242 4.96 3.78 -3.09
C PHE A 242 6.01 4.80 -2.62
N ASN A 243 5.66 6.07 -2.50
CA ASN A 243 6.56 7.06 -1.93
C ASN A 243 6.75 6.91 -0.43
N SER A 244 5.71 6.49 0.31
CA SER A 244 5.79 6.26 1.75
C SER A 244 6.44 4.91 2.07
N GLU A 245 6.13 3.87 1.32
CA GLU A 245 6.52 2.50 1.66
C GLU A 245 7.73 2.00 0.85
N MET A 246 7.85 2.39 -0.41
CA MET A 246 8.89 1.94 -1.35
C MET A 246 9.86 3.04 -1.76
#